data_6cd415a00ca80647d42122b822057b87
#
_entry.id   6cd415a00ca80647d42122b822057b87
#
_cell.length_a   1.000
_cell.length_b   1.000
_cell.length_c   1.000
_cell.angle_alpha   90.00
_cell.angle_beta   90.00
_cell.angle_gamma   90.00
#
_symmetry.space_group_name_H-M   'P 1'
#
loop_
_entity.id
_entity.type
_entity.pdbx_description
1 polymer ?
#
loop_
_entity_poly.entity_id
_entity_poly.type
_entity_poly.pdbx_seq_one_letter_code
_entity_poly.pdbx_strand_id
1 'polypeptide(L)'
;MKQRYEFLFPRKAWLLIVWSTLFFASCSRDDEPTVVQNQYLVESSVIAELSKDQVIQQVTALSPLLSGFVRNGVKAYRITYKTKNTDGADITASGALIVPITTQPASLLSVQHGTIFSDDQAPSNFQAGSEAATAGSLFGALGYIIAYPDYIGYGASKSVPHPYEHRASLASASLDMLRAAKEFLRDQNEVDWNEKLYLAGYSEGGYATLSLQKKIEEEASTEFNLRASSCGAGAYDKTAFVKYLVNNETSGVAGFNRSYLLVTLTYDRIYGLNRPASYYFKEPYATQIQQQGINASINVSFNKILTDSFIKAINEGTDQTFLNAVADNNVFDWKPVTPTQLYHGTADRLVFYFNSQNAFNAMTKRGATSIALIPIQGGDHDTSLSDYLFGTLTFFTTNQ
;
A
#
# COMPACT_ATOMS: atom_id res chain seq x y z
N MET A 1 86.79 -29.26 19.52
CA MET A 1 87.02 -29.59 20.95
C MET A 1 85.73 -30.14 21.49
N LYS A 2 85.65 -31.43 21.72
CA LYS A 2 85.63 -32.15 23.01
C LYS A 2 84.41 -31.66 23.88
N GLN A 3 83.50 -32.46 24.38
CA GLN A 3 83.56 -33.85 24.79
C GLN A 3 82.13 -34.37 25.04
N ARG A 4 81.93 -35.65 24.72
CA ARG A 4 80.86 -36.55 25.18
C ARG A 4 80.83 -36.64 26.71
N TYR A 5 79.64 -37.00 27.24
CA TYR A 5 79.52 -38.11 28.20
C TYR A 5 78.11 -38.67 28.21
N GLU A 6 78.00 -39.95 27.94
CA GLU A 6 76.94 -40.90 28.22
C GLU A 6 76.90 -41.23 29.72
N PHE A 7 75.74 -41.65 30.20
CA PHE A 7 75.60 -42.79 31.13
C PHE A 7 74.13 -43.08 31.39
N LEU A 8 73.59 -44.19 30.86
CA LEU A 8 73.25 -45.49 31.46
C LEU A 8 71.98 -45.54 32.38
N PHE A 9 71.07 -46.42 31.92
CA PHE A 9 69.87 -46.99 32.56
C PHE A 9 70.15 -47.73 33.87
N PRO A 10 69.17 -48.05 34.75
CA PRO A 10 68.32 -49.23 34.50
C PRO A 10 66.86 -49.22 34.98
N ARG A 11 66.08 -49.95 34.25
CA ARG A 11 64.87 -50.75 34.53
C ARG A 11 64.26 -50.72 35.97
N LYS A 12 62.95 -50.46 36.03
CA LYS A 12 61.96 -51.42 36.58
C LYS A 12 60.58 -50.99 36.19
N ALA A 13 59.84 -51.97 35.64
CA ALA A 13 58.44 -51.91 35.24
C ALA A 13 57.50 -51.80 36.45
N TRP A 14 56.47 -50.99 36.34
CA TRP A 14 55.19 -51.18 37.02
C TRP A 14 54.09 -50.84 36.06
N LEU A 15 53.30 -51.88 35.70
CA LEU A 15 52.03 -51.82 35.01
C LEU A 15 51.01 -51.22 35.96
N LEU A 16 50.46 -50.02 35.64
CA LEU A 16 49.25 -49.51 36.17
C LEU A 16 48.24 -49.36 35.05
N ILE A 17 47.31 -50.32 34.98
CA ILE A 17 46.14 -50.30 34.11
C ILE A 17 45.22 -49.22 34.71
N VAL A 18 45.18 -48.04 34.06
CA VAL A 18 44.13 -47.03 34.31
C VAL A 18 42.97 -47.32 33.37
N TRP A 19 41.89 -47.82 33.93
CA TRP A 19 40.62 -47.99 33.26
C TRP A 19 40.02 -46.58 33.09
N SER A 20 40.20 -45.96 31.88
CA SER A 20 39.51 -44.73 31.56
C SER A 20 38.08 -45.10 31.06
N THR A 21 37.11 -44.95 32.00
CA THR A 21 35.69 -44.90 31.64
C THR A 21 35.43 -43.63 30.83
N LEU A 22 35.33 -43.78 29.50
CA LEU A 22 34.78 -42.77 28.61
C LEU A 22 33.30 -42.59 28.93
N PHE A 23 32.99 -41.58 29.71
CA PHE A 23 31.61 -41.01 29.77
C PHE A 23 31.35 -40.37 28.42
N PHE A 24 30.59 -41.03 27.55
CA PHE A 24 29.87 -40.37 26.46
C PHE A 24 28.77 -39.53 27.13
N ALA A 25 29.06 -38.26 27.43
CA ALA A 25 28.03 -37.26 27.61
C ALA A 25 27.39 -37.04 26.24
N SER A 26 26.34 -37.79 25.93
CA SER A 26 25.39 -37.48 24.89
C SER A 26 24.68 -36.16 25.29
N CYS A 27 25.23 -35.03 24.87
CA CYS A 27 24.44 -33.81 24.78
C CYS A 27 23.38 -34.02 23.70
N SER A 28 22.21 -34.49 24.09
CA SER A 28 21.00 -34.20 23.32
C SER A 28 20.88 -32.67 23.35
N ARG A 29 21.31 -32.01 22.28
CA ARG A 29 20.78 -30.68 21.98
C ARG A 29 19.31 -30.91 21.70
N ASP A 30 18.48 -30.65 22.68
CA ASP A 30 17.12 -30.25 22.42
C ASP A 30 17.25 -28.97 21.59
N ASP A 31 17.11 -29.08 20.27
CA ASP A 31 16.92 -27.93 19.42
C ASP A 31 15.58 -27.31 19.87
N GLU A 32 15.64 -26.41 20.85
CA GLU A 32 14.50 -25.52 21.10
C GLU A 32 14.17 -24.87 19.74
N PRO A 33 12.90 -24.92 19.31
CA PRO A 33 12.52 -24.28 18.08
C PRO A 33 12.93 -22.81 18.17
N THR A 34 13.84 -22.38 17.29
CA THR A 34 14.24 -20.98 17.21
C THR A 34 13.00 -20.17 16.94
N VAL A 35 12.49 -19.45 17.93
CA VAL A 35 11.37 -18.54 17.78
C VAL A 35 11.82 -17.46 16.79
N VAL A 36 11.30 -17.50 15.58
CA VAL A 36 11.58 -16.47 14.57
C VAL A 36 10.91 -15.19 15.05
N GLN A 37 11.73 -14.23 15.47
CA GLN A 37 11.22 -12.94 15.96
C GLN A 37 10.60 -12.12 14.82
N ASN A 38 9.42 -11.56 15.06
CA ASN A 38 8.76 -10.65 14.14
C ASN A 38 9.56 -9.36 13.96
N GLN A 39 9.79 -8.96 12.72
CA GLN A 39 10.48 -7.72 12.37
C GLN A 39 9.49 -6.57 12.14
N TYR A 40 8.35 -6.88 11.55
CA TYR A 40 7.31 -5.91 11.17
C TYR A 40 6.07 -5.98 12.06
N LEU A 41 5.52 -7.16 12.28
CA LEU A 41 4.32 -7.34 13.12
C LEU A 41 4.60 -6.94 14.57
N VAL A 42 3.79 -6.01 15.09
CA VAL A 42 3.86 -5.56 16.49
C VAL A 42 2.77 -6.24 17.31
N GLU A 43 1.52 -6.18 16.83
CA GLU A 43 0.36 -6.72 17.55
C GLU A 43 -0.74 -7.08 16.55
N SER A 44 -1.56 -8.05 16.94
CA SER A 44 -2.79 -8.41 16.22
C SER A 44 -3.94 -8.64 17.18
N SER A 45 -5.14 -8.22 16.81
CA SER A 45 -6.37 -8.46 17.58
C SER A 45 -7.56 -8.66 16.65
N VAL A 46 -8.47 -9.55 17.02
CA VAL A 46 -9.72 -9.77 16.29
C VAL A 46 -10.61 -8.55 16.43
N ILE A 47 -11.12 -8.03 15.32
CA ILE A 47 -12.03 -6.88 15.27
C ILE A 47 -13.41 -7.24 14.74
N ALA A 48 -13.53 -8.30 13.93
CA ALA A 48 -14.81 -8.82 13.46
C ALA A 48 -14.70 -10.28 13.06
N GLU A 49 -15.80 -11.01 13.16
CA GLU A 49 -15.96 -12.32 12.58
C GLU A 49 -17.37 -12.38 11.96
N LEU A 50 -17.43 -12.64 10.65
CA LEU A 50 -18.67 -12.66 9.89
C LEU A 50 -18.87 -14.07 9.30
N SER A 51 -20.00 -14.67 9.62
CA SER A 51 -20.40 -15.90 8.95
C SER A 51 -20.63 -15.67 7.46
N LYS A 52 -20.63 -16.74 6.67
CA LYS A 52 -20.96 -16.66 5.24
C LYS A 52 -22.30 -15.96 4.99
N ASP A 53 -23.33 -16.26 5.78
CA ASP A 53 -24.66 -15.66 5.61
C ASP A 53 -24.66 -14.15 5.93
N GLN A 54 -23.88 -13.71 6.92
CA GLN A 54 -23.72 -12.29 7.23
C GLN A 54 -23.00 -11.55 6.08
N VAL A 55 -21.97 -12.17 5.49
CA VAL A 55 -21.30 -11.57 4.30
C VAL A 55 -22.27 -11.51 3.12
N ILE A 56 -23.05 -12.57 2.85
CA ILE A 56 -24.09 -12.58 1.82
C ILE A 56 -25.07 -11.41 2.04
N GLN A 57 -25.54 -11.20 3.26
CA GLN A 57 -26.46 -10.11 3.59
C GLN A 57 -25.85 -8.74 3.28
N GLN A 58 -24.61 -8.51 3.71
CA GLN A 58 -23.90 -7.24 3.45
C GLN A 58 -23.68 -7.02 1.93
N VAL A 59 -23.21 -8.04 1.22
CA VAL A 59 -22.93 -7.96 -0.21
C VAL A 59 -24.20 -7.78 -1.04
N THR A 60 -25.32 -8.41 -0.65
CA THR A 60 -26.62 -8.28 -1.32
C THR A 60 -27.14 -6.83 -1.24
N ALA A 61 -26.86 -6.15 -0.13
CA ALA A 61 -27.22 -4.74 0.02
C ALA A 61 -26.45 -3.83 -0.96
N LEU A 62 -25.21 -4.21 -1.34
CA LEU A 62 -24.40 -3.48 -2.31
C LEU A 62 -24.76 -3.86 -3.75
N SER A 63 -24.82 -5.17 -4.03
CA SER A 63 -25.16 -5.73 -5.34
C SER A 63 -25.64 -7.17 -5.19
N PRO A 64 -26.92 -7.47 -5.50
CA PRO A 64 -27.46 -8.83 -5.45
C PRO A 64 -26.67 -9.83 -6.30
N LEU A 65 -26.07 -9.38 -7.42
CA LEU A 65 -25.29 -10.23 -8.32
C LEU A 65 -24.01 -10.77 -7.65
N LEU A 66 -23.40 -9.99 -6.77
CA LEU A 66 -22.15 -10.36 -6.09
C LEU A 66 -22.37 -11.40 -4.99
N SER A 67 -23.58 -11.49 -4.41
CA SER A 67 -23.88 -12.44 -3.35
C SER A 67 -23.70 -13.90 -3.78
N GLY A 68 -23.93 -14.20 -5.04
CA GLY A 68 -23.74 -15.55 -5.62
C GLY A 68 -22.27 -16.01 -5.67
N PHE A 69 -21.33 -15.12 -5.52
CA PHE A 69 -19.90 -15.43 -5.52
C PHE A 69 -19.32 -15.69 -4.12
N VAL A 70 -20.03 -15.32 -3.04
CA VAL A 70 -19.60 -15.53 -1.66
C VAL A 70 -19.46 -17.03 -1.37
N ARG A 71 -18.25 -17.45 -0.96
CA ARG A 71 -17.90 -18.85 -0.67
C ARG A 71 -17.73 -19.11 0.83
N ASN A 72 -17.11 -18.15 1.55
CA ASN A 72 -16.64 -18.31 2.91
C ASN A 72 -17.21 -17.23 3.84
N GLY A 73 -17.17 -17.45 5.15
CA GLY A 73 -17.17 -16.39 6.14
C GLY A 73 -15.78 -15.74 6.19
N VAL A 74 -15.64 -14.69 6.94
CA VAL A 74 -14.36 -13.98 7.12
C VAL A 74 -14.11 -13.62 8.57
N LYS A 75 -12.84 -13.58 8.95
CA LYS A 75 -12.38 -13.08 10.25
C LYS A 75 -11.43 -11.91 10.00
N ALA A 76 -11.72 -10.77 10.59
CA ALA A 76 -10.95 -9.56 10.42
C ALA A 76 -10.09 -9.29 11.68
N TYR A 77 -8.84 -8.96 11.45
CA TYR A 77 -7.87 -8.58 12.47
C TYR A 77 -7.41 -7.15 12.26
N ARG A 78 -7.28 -6.42 13.35
CA ARG A 78 -6.43 -5.24 13.38
C ARG A 78 -4.99 -5.71 13.50
N ILE A 79 -4.15 -5.25 12.61
CA ILE A 79 -2.70 -5.46 12.63
C ILE A 79 -2.04 -4.12 12.91
N THR A 80 -1.09 -4.08 13.87
CA THR A 80 -0.16 -2.97 14.01
C THR A 80 1.23 -3.42 13.59
N TYR A 81 1.95 -2.55 12.87
CA TYR A 81 3.24 -2.92 12.29
C TYR A 81 4.21 -1.74 12.23
N LYS A 82 5.50 -2.06 12.16
CA LYS A 82 6.57 -1.08 12.02
C LYS A 82 6.73 -0.66 10.58
N THR A 83 6.87 0.63 10.35
CA THR A 83 7.20 1.22 9.04
C THR A 83 8.01 2.51 9.21
N LYS A 84 8.26 3.23 8.12
CA LYS A 84 8.97 4.52 8.12
C LYS A 84 8.03 5.65 7.77
N ASN A 85 8.14 6.76 8.52
CA ASN A 85 7.48 8.02 8.20
C ASN A 85 8.20 8.72 7.03
N THR A 86 7.64 9.82 6.54
CA THR A 86 8.17 10.61 5.40
C THR A 86 9.57 11.17 5.64
N ASP A 87 9.97 11.38 6.89
CA ASP A 87 11.30 11.82 7.33
C ASP A 87 12.29 10.67 7.60
N GLY A 88 11.86 9.41 7.36
CA GLY A 88 12.66 8.21 7.61
C GLY A 88 12.64 7.71 9.06
N ALA A 89 11.97 8.40 9.99
CA ALA A 89 11.83 7.96 11.37
C ALA A 89 10.94 6.71 11.47
N ASP A 90 11.22 5.87 12.46
CA ASP A 90 10.37 4.70 12.76
C ASP A 90 9.00 5.15 13.26
N ILE A 91 7.95 4.54 12.72
CA ILE A 91 6.57 4.76 13.14
C ILE A 91 5.82 3.43 13.17
N THR A 92 4.85 3.33 14.08
CA THR A 92 3.89 2.22 14.08
C THR A 92 2.67 2.63 13.27
N ALA A 93 2.36 1.86 12.24
CA ALA A 93 1.14 1.97 11.46
C ALA A 93 0.18 0.81 11.78
N SER A 94 -1.01 0.85 11.21
CA SER A 94 -2.02 -0.21 11.34
C SER A 94 -2.73 -0.50 10.02
N GLY A 95 -3.51 -1.57 10.02
CA GLY A 95 -4.36 -1.97 8.92
C GLY A 95 -5.29 -3.11 9.33
N ALA A 96 -6.20 -3.48 8.45
CA ALA A 96 -7.01 -4.68 8.60
C ALA A 96 -6.37 -5.85 7.84
N LEU A 97 -6.31 -7.02 8.48
CA LEU A 97 -6.06 -8.29 7.81
C LEU A 97 -7.34 -9.11 7.86
N ILE A 98 -7.94 -9.38 6.68
CA ILE A 98 -9.19 -10.13 6.59
C ILE A 98 -8.88 -11.50 6.03
N VAL A 99 -9.17 -12.53 6.82
CA VAL A 99 -8.82 -13.92 6.53
C VAL A 99 -10.09 -14.69 6.21
N PRO A 100 -10.16 -15.45 5.09
CA PRO A 100 -11.29 -16.32 4.81
C PRO A 100 -11.35 -17.46 5.82
N ILE A 101 -12.56 -17.81 6.28
CA ILE A 101 -12.79 -18.99 7.10
C ILE A 101 -12.90 -20.21 6.16
N THR A 102 -11.75 -20.83 5.88
CA THR A 102 -11.62 -21.90 4.89
C THR A 102 -10.47 -22.85 5.23
N THR A 103 -10.53 -24.08 4.72
CA THR A 103 -9.43 -25.04 4.77
C THR A 103 -8.64 -25.10 3.46
N GLN A 104 -9.00 -24.28 2.47
CA GLN A 104 -8.28 -24.22 1.20
C GLN A 104 -7.18 -23.16 1.26
N PRO A 105 -6.03 -23.42 0.64
CA PRO A 105 -4.98 -22.42 0.51
C PRO A 105 -5.50 -21.14 -0.20
N ALA A 106 -5.16 -19.97 0.34
CA ALA A 106 -5.64 -18.68 -0.13
C ALA A 106 -4.50 -17.83 -0.66
N SER A 107 -4.77 -16.98 -1.65
CA SER A 107 -3.83 -15.97 -2.14
C SER A 107 -3.93 -14.70 -1.32
N LEU A 108 -2.81 -14.01 -1.14
CA LEU A 108 -2.77 -12.69 -0.51
C LEU A 108 -3.16 -11.62 -1.54
N LEU A 109 -4.06 -10.73 -1.16
CA LEU A 109 -4.44 -9.55 -1.93
C LEU A 109 -4.18 -8.31 -1.06
N SER A 110 -3.26 -7.47 -1.48
CA SER A 110 -3.11 -6.14 -0.89
C SER A 110 -4.08 -5.19 -1.56
N VAL A 111 -4.97 -4.61 -0.76
CA VAL A 111 -5.94 -3.62 -1.23
C VAL A 111 -5.54 -2.26 -0.69
N GLN A 112 -5.39 -1.29 -1.57
CA GLN A 112 -5.12 0.09 -1.26
C GLN A 112 -6.42 0.89 -1.33
N HIS A 113 -6.86 1.47 -0.18
CA HIS A 113 -8.11 2.23 -0.13
C HIS A 113 -8.02 3.56 -0.87
N GLY A 114 -9.17 4.04 -1.32
CA GLY A 114 -9.33 5.38 -1.85
C GLY A 114 -9.21 6.46 -0.78
N THR A 115 -9.38 7.73 -1.16
CA THR A 115 -9.25 8.85 -0.23
C THR A 115 -10.27 8.79 0.88
N ILE A 116 -9.81 8.76 2.12
CA ILE A 116 -10.62 8.92 3.33
C ILE A 116 -10.30 10.25 3.99
N PHE A 117 -11.28 10.81 4.70
CA PHE A 117 -11.14 12.11 5.33
C PHE A 117 -11.28 12.07 6.85
N SER A 118 -11.44 10.89 7.42
CA SER A 118 -11.72 10.67 8.83
C SER A 118 -11.11 9.35 9.27
N ASP A 119 -10.52 9.34 10.46
CA ASP A 119 -9.85 8.16 11.02
C ASP A 119 -10.79 6.96 11.23
N ASP A 120 -12.07 7.20 11.46
CA ASP A 120 -13.08 6.14 11.62
C ASP A 120 -13.29 5.32 10.32
N GLN A 121 -12.96 5.88 9.15
CA GLN A 121 -12.99 5.19 7.87
C GLN A 121 -11.76 4.29 7.63
N ALA A 122 -10.72 4.39 8.48
CA ALA A 122 -9.51 3.58 8.34
C ALA A 122 -9.83 2.08 8.39
N PRO A 123 -9.22 1.25 7.53
CA PRO A 123 -9.45 -0.18 7.45
C PRO A 123 -9.39 -0.91 8.80
N SER A 124 -8.43 -0.57 9.67
CA SER A 124 -8.27 -1.19 10.98
C SER A 124 -9.40 -0.90 11.97
N ASN A 125 -10.23 0.10 11.71
CA ASN A 125 -11.44 0.39 12.50
C ASN A 125 -12.64 -0.43 12.06
N PHE A 126 -12.61 -0.97 10.85
CA PHE A 126 -13.60 -1.89 10.28
C PHE A 126 -15.05 -1.43 10.45
N GLN A 127 -15.28 -0.12 10.36
CA GLN A 127 -16.61 0.46 10.53
C GLN A 127 -17.58 -0.04 9.45
N ALA A 128 -18.83 -0.25 9.84
CA ALA A 128 -19.88 -0.64 8.91
C ALA A 128 -19.97 0.36 7.75
N GLY A 129 -19.91 -0.14 6.51
CA GLY A 129 -19.91 0.69 5.30
C GLY A 129 -18.53 1.21 4.85
N SER A 130 -17.46 1.00 5.62
CA SER A 130 -16.10 1.26 5.14
C SER A 130 -15.71 0.30 4.00
N GLU A 131 -14.73 0.68 3.18
CA GLU A 131 -14.23 -0.20 2.10
C GLU A 131 -13.75 -1.54 2.65
N ALA A 132 -13.07 -1.57 3.80
CA ALA A 132 -12.58 -2.80 4.41
C ALA A 132 -13.74 -3.73 4.85
N ALA A 133 -14.79 -3.17 5.46
CA ALA A 133 -15.94 -3.95 5.91
C ALA A 133 -16.81 -4.45 4.73
N THR A 134 -16.82 -3.75 3.60
CA THR A 134 -17.63 -4.08 2.42
C THR A 134 -16.82 -4.83 1.34
N ALA A 135 -16.02 -4.12 0.56
CA ALA A 135 -15.19 -4.72 -0.51
C ALA A 135 -14.16 -5.70 0.07
N GLY A 136 -13.52 -5.36 1.19
CA GLY A 136 -12.56 -6.25 1.86
C GLY A 136 -13.21 -7.57 2.28
N SER A 137 -14.39 -7.52 2.91
CA SER A 137 -15.14 -8.74 3.28
C SER A 137 -15.60 -9.55 2.06
N LEU A 138 -15.99 -8.88 0.97
CA LEU A 138 -16.33 -9.56 -0.28
C LEU A 138 -15.13 -10.33 -0.83
N PHE A 139 -13.99 -9.69 -1.04
CA PHE A 139 -12.80 -10.37 -1.55
C PHE A 139 -12.31 -11.47 -0.60
N GLY A 140 -12.37 -11.25 0.73
CA GLY A 140 -12.10 -12.29 1.73
C GLY A 140 -13.02 -13.48 1.57
N ALA A 141 -14.31 -13.26 1.40
CA ALA A 141 -15.31 -14.33 1.20
C ALA A 141 -15.20 -15.05 -0.15
N LEU A 142 -14.52 -14.45 -1.13
CA LEU A 142 -14.12 -15.11 -2.38
C LEU A 142 -12.92 -16.05 -2.21
N GLY A 143 -12.22 -15.98 -1.07
CA GLY A 143 -11.10 -16.85 -0.74
C GLY A 143 -9.73 -16.16 -0.82
N TYR A 144 -9.67 -14.83 -0.79
CA TYR A 144 -8.42 -14.10 -0.66
C TYR A 144 -8.14 -13.73 0.81
N ILE A 145 -6.88 -13.72 1.20
CA ILE A 145 -6.41 -13.07 2.42
C ILE A 145 -6.19 -11.60 2.07
N ILE A 146 -6.86 -10.67 2.74
CA ILE A 146 -6.79 -9.25 2.40
C ILE A 146 -5.89 -8.51 3.37
N ALA A 147 -4.80 -7.95 2.89
CA ALA A 147 -3.99 -6.98 3.61
C ALA A 147 -4.42 -5.57 3.22
N TYR A 148 -4.99 -4.83 4.16
CA TYR A 148 -5.60 -3.52 3.94
C TYR A 148 -4.96 -2.47 4.85
N PRO A 149 -3.84 -1.81 4.45
CA PRO A 149 -3.17 -0.82 5.27
C PRO A 149 -4.03 0.43 5.47
N ASP A 150 -3.94 1.04 6.67
CA ASP A 150 -4.59 2.33 6.95
C ASP A 150 -3.88 3.51 6.28
N TYR A 151 -2.64 3.32 5.84
CA TYR A 151 -1.62 4.32 5.54
C TYR A 151 -1.15 5.10 6.79
N ILE A 152 -0.05 5.85 6.64
CA ILE A 152 0.41 6.77 7.68
C ILE A 152 -0.61 7.91 7.82
N GLY A 153 -0.86 8.33 9.05
CA GLY A 153 -1.81 9.40 9.38
C GLY A 153 -3.19 8.92 9.76
N TYR A 154 -3.41 7.59 9.75
CA TYR A 154 -4.65 6.97 10.22
C TYR A 154 -4.34 5.81 11.19
N GLY A 155 -5.37 5.37 11.90
CA GLY A 155 -5.29 4.25 12.85
C GLY A 155 -4.23 4.45 13.92
N ALA A 156 -3.24 3.56 13.99
CA ALA A 156 -2.16 3.64 14.98
C ALA A 156 -1.26 4.87 14.79
N SER A 157 -1.17 5.41 13.57
CA SER A 157 -0.33 6.55 13.23
C SER A 157 -1.08 7.88 13.12
N LYS A 158 -2.33 7.98 13.58
CA LYS A 158 -3.19 9.17 13.45
C LYS A 158 -2.70 10.45 14.13
N SER A 159 -1.64 10.35 14.94
CA SER A 159 -0.99 11.52 15.55
C SER A 159 -0.16 12.35 14.58
N VAL A 160 0.15 11.82 13.40
CA VAL A 160 0.86 12.54 12.33
C VAL A 160 -0.08 12.78 11.15
N PRO A 161 0.10 13.88 10.40
CA PRO A 161 -0.74 14.15 9.23
C PRO A 161 -0.51 13.13 8.12
N HIS A 162 -1.60 12.67 7.47
CA HIS A 162 -1.52 11.78 6.32
C HIS A 162 -0.67 12.39 5.17
N PRO A 163 0.31 11.64 4.63
CA PRO A 163 1.13 12.07 3.50
C PRO A 163 0.43 11.75 2.17
N TYR A 164 -0.69 12.43 1.92
CA TYR A 164 -1.58 12.18 0.79
C TYR A 164 -0.84 12.14 -0.55
N GLU A 165 -1.05 11.06 -1.28
CA GLU A 165 -0.41 10.79 -2.58
C GLU A 165 1.12 11.00 -2.60
N HIS A 166 1.79 10.78 -1.46
CA HIS A 166 3.25 10.70 -1.40
C HIS A 166 3.69 9.26 -1.74
N ARG A 167 4.23 9.09 -2.93
CA ARG A 167 4.57 7.80 -3.53
C ARG A 167 5.38 6.89 -2.59
N ALA A 168 6.45 7.43 -2.01
CA ALA A 168 7.36 6.62 -1.22
C ALA A 168 6.73 6.09 0.07
N SER A 169 6.00 6.93 0.82
CA SER A 169 5.39 6.51 2.09
C SER A 169 4.19 5.59 1.90
N LEU A 170 3.35 5.81 0.88
CA LEU A 170 2.24 4.91 0.56
C LEU A 170 2.76 3.51 0.18
N ALA A 171 3.79 3.45 -0.68
CA ALA A 171 4.41 2.19 -1.08
C ALA A 171 5.09 1.47 0.09
N SER A 172 5.83 2.19 0.95
CA SER A 172 6.52 1.61 2.10
C SER A 172 5.56 1.08 3.15
N ALA A 173 4.56 1.88 3.56
CA ALA A 173 3.58 1.46 4.53
C ALA A 173 2.79 0.23 4.06
N SER A 174 2.44 0.18 2.76
CA SER A 174 1.74 -0.97 2.17
C SER A 174 2.62 -2.22 2.08
N LEU A 175 3.91 -2.08 1.73
CA LEU A 175 4.86 -3.20 1.69
C LEU A 175 5.12 -3.76 3.10
N ASP A 176 5.28 -2.90 4.09
CA ASP A 176 5.53 -3.33 5.47
C ASP A 176 4.29 -3.97 6.10
N MET A 177 3.06 -3.56 5.70
CA MET A 177 1.83 -4.29 6.03
C MET A 177 1.83 -5.71 5.45
N LEU A 178 2.30 -5.89 4.20
CA LEU A 178 2.43 -7.23 3.60
C LEU A 178 3.43 -8.10 4.35
N ARG A 179 4.55 -7.54 4.79
CA ARG A 179 5.55 -8.23 5.61
C ARG A 179 4.97 -8.65 6.96
N ALA A 180 4.23 -7.75 7.62
CA ALA A 180 3.52 -8.05 8.86
C ALA A 180 2.43 -9.11 8.68
N ALA A 181 1.71 -9.09 7.55
CA ALA A 181 0.74 -10.13 7.21
C ALA A 181 1.40 -11.51 7.03
N LYS A 182 2.58 -11.58 6.38
CA LYS A 182 3.38 -12.81 6.30
C LYS A 182 3.75 -13.36 7.67
N GLU A 183 4.22 -12.50 8.56
CA GLU A 183 4.58 -12.87 9.92
C GLU A 183 3.35 -13.37 10.71
N PHE A 184 2.21 -12.68 10.58
CA PHE A 184 0.94 -13.12 11.18
C PHE A 184 0.51 -14.50 10.68
N LEU A 185 0.51 -14.72 9.36
CA LEU A 185 0.09 -15.99 8.76
C LEU A 185 0.98 -17.16 9.20
N ARG A 186 2.29 -16.95 9.32
CA ARG A 186 3.23 -17.93 9.86
C ARG A 186 2.92 -18.27 11.32
N ASP A 187 2.61 -17.26 12.14
CA ASP A 187 2.49 -17.42 13.59
C ASP A 187 1.11 -17.96 14.03
N GLN A 188 0.03 -17.57 13.32
CA GLN A 188 -1.35 -17.90 13.71
C GLN A 188 -1.90 -19.15 13.04
N ASN A 189 -1.37 -19.54 11.89
CA ASN A 189 -1.81 -20.72 11.13
C ASN A 189 -3.34 -20.76 10.89
N GLU A 190 -3.96 -19.58 10.68
CA GLU A 190 -5.42 -19.44 10.49
C GLU A 190 -5.86 -19.92 9.10
N VAL A 191 -5.00 -19.75 8.09
CA VAL A 191 -5.22 -20.18 6.71
C VAL A 191 -3.88 -20.39 6.01
N ASP A 192 -3.77 -21.38 5.15
CA ASP A 192 -2.57 -21.59 4.34
C ASP A 192 -2.47 -20.52 3.26
N TRP A 193 -1.40 -19.75 3.28
CA TRP A 193 -1.06 -18.84 2.18
C TRP A 193 -0.31 -19.59 1.07
N ASN A 194 -0.83 -19.52 -0.16
CA ASN A 194 -0.28 -20.21 -1.33
C ASN A 194 0.87 -19.44 -2.01
N GLU A 195 1.48 -18.47 -1.30
CA GLU A 195 2.60 -17.61 -1.73
C GLU A 195 2.30 -16.68 -2.91
N LYS A 196 1.08 -16.67 -3.44
CA LYS A 196 0.69 -15.72 -4.50
C LYS A 196 0.24 -14.41 -3.90
N LEU A 197 0.66 -13.30 -4.55
CA LEU A 197 0.26 -11.94 -4.19
C LEU A 197 -0.44 -11.27 -5.37
N TYR A 198 -1.49 -10.52 -5.06
CA TYR A 198 -2.21 -9.63 -5.97
C TYR A 198 -2.31 -8.24 -5.36
N LEU A 199 -2.41 -7.20 -6.20
CA LEU A 199 -2.58 -5.81 -5.76
C LEU A 199 -3.81 -5.20 -6.41
N ALA A 200 -4.61 -4.45 -5.64
CA ALA A 200 -5.75 -3.71 -6.14
C ALA A 200 -5.96 -2.40 -5.39
N GLY A 201 -6.48 -1.39 -6.07
CA GLY A 201 -6.88 -0.12 -5.46
C GLY A 201 -7.45 0.85 -6.47
N TYR A 202 -8.30 1.76 -5.99
CA TYR A 202 -9.00 2.74 -6.80
C TYR A 202 -8.73 4.17 -6.33
N SER A 203 -8.69 5.16 -7.22
CA SER A 203 -8.43 6.56 -6.91
C SER A 203 -7.05 6.75 -6.26
N GLU A 204 -6.93 7.36 -5.07
CA GLU A 204 -5.70 7.34 -4.28
C GLU A 204 -5.16 5.92 -4.12
N GLY A 205 -6.06 4.95 -3.89
CA GLY A 205 -5.69 3.53 -3.82
C GLY A 205 -5.09 3.01 -5.13
N GLY A 206 -5.59 3.43 -6.29
CA GLY A 206 -5.00 3.10 -7.59
C GLY A 206 -3.58 3.64 -7.74
N TYR A 207 -3.35 4.87 -7.32
CA TYR A 207 -2.03 5.48 -7.25
C TYR A 207 -1.10 4.75 -6.28
N ALA A 208 -1.59 4.42 -5.08
CA ALA A 208 -0.84 3.68 -4.07
C ALA A 208 -0.50 2.25 -4.54
N THR A 209 -1.43 1.59 -5.24
CA THR A 209 -1.23 0.24 -5.83
C THR A 209 -0.10 0.23 -6.85
N LEU A 210 -0.09 1.18 -7.78
CA LEU A 210 0.98 1.27 -8.78
C LEU A 210 2.33 1.64 -8.13
N SER A 211 2.30 2.46 -7.07
CA SER A 211 3.48 2.81 -6.29
C SER A 211 4.03 1.60 -5.52
N LEU A 212 3.15 0.80 -4.92
CA LEU A 212 3.51 -0.45 -4.23
C LEU A 212 4.06 -1.48 -5.22
N GLN A 213 3.42 -1.67 -6.38
CA GLN A 213 3.90 -2.58 -7.41
C GLN A 213 5.33 -2.23 -7.82
N LYS A 214 5.58 -0.95 -8.14
CA LYS A 214 6.92 -0.48 -8.50
C LYS A 214 7.93 -0.80 -7.40
N LYS A 215 7.60 -0.54 -6.14
CA LYS A 215 8.49 -0.84 -5.01
C LYS A 215 8.73 -2.34 -4.84
N ILE A 216 7.72 -3.19 -4.99
CA ILE A 216 7.88 -4.64 -4.90
C ILE A 216 8.80 -5.14 -6.02
N GLU A 217 8.58 -4.72 -7.26
CA GLU A 217 9.38 -5.16 -8.39
C GLU A 217 10.86 -4.70 -8.31
N GLU A 218 11.12 -3.51 -7.74
CA GLU A 218 12.47 -2.96 -7.59
C GLU A 218 13.22 -3.46 -6.35
N GLU A 219 12.51 -3.67 -5.22
CA GLU A 219 13.17 -3.87 -3.92
C GLU A 219 12.82 -5.21 -3.23
N ALA A 220 11.70 -5.84 -3.57
CA ALA A 220 11.14 -6.99 -2.85
C ALA A 220 10.67 -8.13 -3.78
N SER A 221 11.19 -8.19 -5.00
CA SER A 221 10.80 -9.19 -6.02
C SER A 221 11.10 -10.64 -5.61
N THR A 222 12.00 -10.87 -4.67
CA THR A 222 12.31 -12.19 -4.11
C THR A 222 11.49 -12.50 -2.85
N GLU A 223 10.84 -11.50 -2.24
CA GLU A 223 10.02 -11.68 -1.04
C GLU A 223 8.58 -12.10 -1.39
N PHE A 224 8.08 -11.66 -2.55
CA PHE A 224 6.68 -11.81 -2.95
C PHE A 224 6.56 -12.29 -4.40
N ASN A 225 5.74 -13.32 -4.61
CA ASN A 225 5.34 -13.79 -5.94
C ASN A 225 4.15 -12.97 -6.45
N LEU A 226 4.43 -11.76 -6.95
CA LEU A 226 3.41 -10.86 -7.47
C LEU A 226 2.85 -11.37 -8.81
N ARG A 227 1.55 -11.71 -8.83
CA ARG A 227 0.87 -12.34 -9.96
C ARG A 227 0.18 -11.35 -10.89
N ALA A 228 -0.48 -10.35 -10.31
CA ALA A 228 -1.17 -9.31 -11.08
C ALA A 228 -1.42 -8.06 -10.24
N SER A 229 -1.53 -6.90 -10.91
CA SER A 229 -1.83 -5.60 -10.30
C SER A 229 -2.96 -4.90 -11.05
N SER A 230 -4.03 -4.55 -10.34
CA SER A 230 -5.20 -3.84 -10.88
C SER A 230 -5.28 -2.44 -10.28
N CYS A 231 -5.04 -1.42 -11.10
CA CYS A 231 -4.95 -0.03 -10.68
C CYS A 231 -6.08 0.78 -11.30
N GLY A 232 -7.01 1.30 -10.49
CA GLY A 232 -8.16 2.08 -10.97
C GLY A 232 -7.99 3.57 -10.74
N ALA A 233 -8.24 4.40 -11.76
CA ALA A 233 -8.41 5.85 -11.72
C ALA A 233 -7.38 6.63 -10.87
N GLY A 234 -6.10 6.23 -10.87
CA GLY A 234 -5.05 6.87 -10.08
C GLY A 234 -4.42 8.07 -10.80
N ALA A 235 -3.93 9.02 -10.00
CA ALA A 235 -3.25 10.22 -10.48
C ALA A 235 -1.75 9.94 -10.71
N TYR A 236 -1.41 9.14 -11.73
CA TYR A 236 -0.07 8.58 -11.94
C TYR A 236 0.95 9.59 -12.48
N ASP A 237 0.52 10.54 -13.32
CA ASP A 237 1.34 11.61 -13.89
C ASP A 237 1.05 12.93 -13.18
N LYS A 238 1.66 13.11 -12.00
CA LYS A 238 1.49 14.30 -11.17
C LYS A 238 1.91 15.58 -11.89
N THR A 239 2.95 15.50 -12.69
CA THR A 239 3.46 16.66 -13.45
C THR A 239 2.46 17.16 -14.47
N ALA A 240 1.89 16.26 -15.27
CA ALA A 240 0.83 16.63 -16.22
C ALA A 240 -0.44 17.07 -15.50
N PHE A 241 -0.77 16.41 -14.37
CA PHE A 241 -1.98 16.71 -13.62
C PHE A 241 -1.92 18.12 -13.01
N VAL A 242 -0.82 18.51 -12.35
CA VAL A 242 -0.65 19.88 -11.83
C VAL A 242 -0.71 20.91 -12.96
N LYS A 243 -0.03 20.67 -14.10
CA LYS A 243 -0.12 21.56 -15.26
C LYS A 243 -1.55 21.68 -15.80
N TYR A 244 -2.31 20.60 -15.80
CA TYR A 244 -3.70 20.64 -16.20
C TYR A 244 -4.54 21.50 -15.25
N LEU A 245 -4.41 21.28 -13.92
CA LEU A 245 -5.16 22.00 -12.89
C LEU A 245 -4.92 23.50 -12.88
N VAL A 246 -3.69 23.95 -13.18
CA VAL A 246 -3.38 25.38 -13.21
C VAL A 246 -3.88 26.08 -14.47
N ASN A 247 -4.05 25.35 -15.59
CA ASN A 247 -4.37 25.93 -16.91
C ASN A 247 -5.80 25.70 -17.37
N ASN A 248 -6.53 24.76 -16.78
CA ASN A 248 -7.86 24.37 -17.28
C ASN A 248 -8.92 24.54 -16.19
N GLU A 249 -10.15 24.73 -16.63
CA GLU A 249 -11.30 24.74 -15.74
C GLU A 249 -11.58 23.32 -15.24
N THR A 250 -11.77 23.19 -13.91
CA THR A 250 -12.22 21.97 -13.25
C THR A 250 -13.70 22.05 -12.93
N SER A 251 -14.28 20.96 -12.45
CA SER A 251 -15.72 20.88 -12.12
C SER A 251 -16.20 21.90 -11.07
N GLY A 252 -15.27 22.42 -10.26
CA GLY A 252 -15.64 23.32 -9.13
C GLY A 252 -16.39 22.63 -7.99
N VAL A 253 -16.42 21.30 -7.96
CA VAL A 253 -17.03 20.53 -6.87
C VAL A 253 -16.11 20.60 -5.64
N ALA A 254 -16.65 21.01 -4.49
CA ALA A 254 -15.86 21.20 -3.28
C ALA A 254 -15.12 19.93 -2.83
N GLY A 255 -15.74 18.76 -2.94
CA GLY A 255 -15.13 17.47 -2.64
C GLY A 255 -13.90 17.18 -3.52
N PHE A 256 -13.95 17.55 -4.81
CA PHE A 256 -12.84 17.39 -5.74
C PHE A 256 -11.72 18.38 -5.42
N ASN A 257 -12.06 19.64 -5.18
CA ASN A 257 -11.09 20.66 -4.78
C ASN A 257 -10.38 20.29 -3.47
N ARG A 258 -11.06 19.60 -2.55
CA ARG A 258 -10.46 19.08 -1.31
C ARG A 258 -9.27 18.15 -1.59
N SER A 259 -9.37 17.27 -2.58
CA SER A 259 -8.28 16.38 -2.99
C SER A 259 -7.10 17.16 -3.60
N TYR A 260 -7.39 18.19 -4.41
CA TYR A 260 -6.33 19.04 -4.98
C TYR A 260 -5.62 19.88 -3.91
N LEU A 261 -6.38 20.38 -2.91
CA LEU A 261 -5.81 21.05 -1.74
C LEU A 261 -4.94 20.11 -0.92
N LEU A 262 -5.37 18.84 -0.73
CA LEU A 262 -4.60 17.81 -0.04
C LEU A 262 -3.22 17.63 -0.68
N VAL A 263 -3.14 17.46 -1.99
CA VAL A 263 -1.86 17.32 -2.70
C VAL A 263 -0.99 18.55 -2.48
N THR A 264 -1.54 19.75 -2.72
CA THR A 264 -0.78 21.01 -2.64
C THR A 264 -0.20 21.24 -1.24
N LEU A 265 -1.04 21.12 -0.21
CA LEU A 265 -0.65 21.38 1.18
C LEU A 265 0.25 20.26 1.74
N THR A 266 0.04 19.00 1.29
CA THR A 266 0.87 17.88 1.69
C THR A 266 2.28 18.01 1.12
N TYR A 267 2.42 18.36 -0.15
CA TYR A 267 3.74 18.52 -0.76
C TYR A 267 4.47 19.74 -0.19
N ASP A 268 3.76 20.86 0.07
CA ASP A 268 4.34 22.00 0.79
C ASP A 268 4.96 21.57 2.12
N ARG A 269 4.23 20.79 2.91
CA ARG A 269 4.65 20.32 4.22
C ARG A 269 5.80 19.29 4.15
N ILE A 270 5.65 18.20 3.35
CA ILE A 270 6.61 17.08 3.37
C ILE A 270 7.94 17.46 2.75
N TYR A 271 7.93 18.33 1.74
CA TYR A 271 9.17 18.80 1.09
C TYR A 271 9.73 20.08 1.74
N GLY A 272 9.17 20.49 2.88
CA GLY A 272 9.69 21.62 3.68
C GLY A 272 9.63 22.97 2.97
N LEU A 273 8.65 23.18 2.08
CA LEU A 273 8.51 24.45 1.36
C LEU A 273 8.04 25.56 2.30
N ASN A 274 7.16 25.21 3.26
CA ASN A 274 6.70 26.06 4.36
C ASN A 274 6.15 27.42 3.88
N ARG A 275 5.38 27.43 2.81
CA ARG A 275 4.85 28.65 2.19
C ARG A 275 3.48 29.01 2.78
N PRO A 276 3.18 30.30 2.92
CA PRO A 276 1.84 30.73 3.34
C PRO A 276 0.80 30.37 2.27
N ALA A 277 -0.44 30.16 2.68
CA ALA A 277 -1.54 29.85 1.74
C ALA A 277 -1.66 30.90 0.62
N SER A 278 -1.38 32.17 0.90
CA SER A 278 -1.37 33.27 -0.07
C SER A 278 -0.30 33.17 -1.16
N TYR A 279 0.67 32.27 -1.02
CA TYR A 279 1.60 31.94 -2.12
C TYR A 279 0.90 31.20 -3.25
N TYR A 280 0.05 30.24 -2.90
CA TYR A 280 -0.67 29.38 -3.83
C TYR A 280 -2.03 29.95 -4.22
N PHE A 281 -2.76 30.52 -3.25
CA PHE A 281 -4.18 30.87 -3.38
C PHE A 281 -4.39 32.38 -3.19
N LYS A 282 -5.28 32.95 -3.99
CA LYS A 282 -5.68 34.36 -3.87
C LYS A 282 -6.81 34.55 -2.86
N GLU A 283 -6.97 35.79 -2.37
CA GLU A 283 -8.10 36.11 -1.51
C GLU A 283 -9.46 36.01 -2.25
N PRO A 284 -10.53 35.60 -1.56
CA PRO A 284 -10.60 35.30 -0.13
C PRO A 284 -10.22 33.87 0.22
N TYR A 285 -9.84 33.04 -0.76
CA TYR A 285 -9.57 31.59 -0.60
C TYR A 285 -8.32 31.33 0.23
N ALA A 286 -7.30 32.18 0.13
CA ALA A 286 -6.09 32.03 0.94
C ALA A 286 -6.40 32.10 2.43
N THR A 287 -7.17 33.10 2.87
CA THR A 287 -7.64 33.22 4.26
C THR A 287 -8.51 32.03 4.67
N GLN A 288 -9.44 31.59 3.83
CA GLN A 288 -10.29 30.43 4.11
C GLN A 288 -9.47 29.14 4.28
N ILE A 289 -8.51 28.88 3.38
CA ILE A 289 -7.64 27.70 3.44
C ILE A 289 -6.72 27.76 4.65
N GLN A 290 -6.19 28.93 4.99
CA GLN A 290 -5.34 29.11 6.17
C GLN A 290 -6.10 28.76 7.47
N GLN A 291 -7.39 29.07 7.55
CA GLN A 291 -8.23 28.81 8.73
C GLN A 291 -8.78 27.39 8.79
N GLN A 292 -9.11 26.80 7.65
CA GLN A 292 -9.86 25.53 7.57
C GLN A 292 -9.05 24.38 6.96
N GLY A 293 -7.85 24.66 6.40
CA GLY A 293 -7.05 23.68 5.71
C GLY A 293 -7.82 23.00 4.57
N ILE A 294 -7.74 21.71 4.51
CA ILE A 294 -8.43 20.88 3.52
C ILE A 294 -9.97 20.89 3.67
N ASN A 295 -10.49 21.37 4.79
CA ASN A 295 -11.94 21.45 5.02
C ASN A 295 -12.56 22.74 4.44
N ALA A 296 -11.76 23.58 3.79
CA ALA A 296 -12.26 24.75 3.08
C ALA A 296 -13.20 24.32 1.95
N SER A 297 -14.48 24.67 2.08
CA SER A 297 -15.51 24.34 1.08
C SER A 297 -15.47 25.36 -0.06
N ILE A 298 -14.83 24.99 -1.17
CA ILE A 298 -14.59 25.87 -2.31
C ILE A 298 -15.30 25.30 -3.55
N ASN A 299 -16.34 26.00 -4.01
CA ASN A 299 -17.22 25.58 -5.10
C ASN A 299 -16.99 26.35 -6.41
N VAL A 300 -15.73 26.61 -6.73
CA VAL A 300 -15.32 27.22 -8.01
C VAL A 300 -14.19 26.38 -8.61
N SER A 301 -13.97 26.55 -9.92
CA SER A 301 -12.87 25.85 -10.58
C SER A 301 -11.53 26.09 -9.89
N PHE A 302 -10.72 25.07 -9.70
CA PHE A 302 -9.48 25.12 -8.93
C PHE A 302 -8.49 26.16 -9.46
N ASN A 303 -8.35 26.30 -10.78
CA ASN A 303 -7.48 27.32 -11.37
C ASN A 303 -7.90 28.76 -11.02
N LYS A 304 -9.18 29.00 -10.72
CA LYS A 304 -9.69 30.34 -10.39
C LYS A 304 -9.28 30.81 -8.99
N ILE A 305 -8.91 29.90 -8.12
CA ILE A 305 -8.47 30.22 -6.75
C ILE A 305 -6.95 30.41 -6.65
N LEU A 306 -6.19 29.98 -7.66
CA LEU A 306 -4.73 30.09 -7.67
C LEU A 306 -4.26 31.53 -7.97
N THR A 307 -3.11 31.91 -7.38
CA THR A 307 -2.49 33.19 -7.69
C THR A 307 -1.91 33.20 -9.11
N ASP A 308 -1.95 34.33 -9.79
CA ASP A 308 -1.38 34.46 -11.14
C ASP A 308 0.13 34.20 -11.13
N SER A 309 0.82 34.58 -10.03
CA SER A 309 2.24 34.31 -9.84
C SER A 309 2.54 32.82 -9.77
N PHE A 310 1.74 32.04 -9.05
CA PHE A 310 1.92 30.58 -8.95
C PHE A 310 1.63 29.91 -10.30
N ILE A 311 0.52 30.26 -10.97
CA ILE A 311 0.19 29.76 -12.31
C ILE A 311 1.35 30.02 -13.27
N LYS A 312 1.87 31.26 -13.29
CA LYS A 312 3.01 31.65 -14.13
C LYS A 312 4.26 30.82 -13.79
N ALA A 313 4.59 30.69 -12.50
CA ALA A 313 5.76 29.95 -12.06
C ALA A 313 5.71 28.46 -12.46
N ILE A 314 4.55 27.82 -12.40
CA ILE A 314 4.36 26.44 -12.87
C ILE A 314 4.55 26.36 -14.39
N ASN A 315 3.98 27.28 -15.15
CA ASN A 315 4.03 27.27 -16.61
C ASN A 315 5.43 27.55 -17.16
N GLU A 316 6.14 28.49 -16.56
CA GLU A 316 7.51 28.86 -16.95
C GLU A 316 8.58 27.93 -16.33
N GLY A 317 8.18 27.04 -15.41
CA GLY A 317 9.11 26.12 -14.73
C GLY A 317 10.03 26.84 -13.73
N THR A 318 9.66 28.01 -13.23
CA THR A 318 10.51 28.81 -12.33
C THR A 318 10.39 28.41 -10.85
N ASP A 319 9.29 27.77 -10.45
CA ASP A 319 9.14 27.18 -9.10
C ASP A 319 9.71 25.75 -9.06
N GLN A 320 11.04 25.64 -9.17
CA GLN A 320 11.72 24.34 -9.22
C GLN A 320 11.49 23.50 -7.97
N THR A 321 11.38 24.09 -6.79
CA THR A 321 11.21 23.34 -5.54
C THR A 321 9.86 22.64 -5.49
N PHE A 322 8.77 23.31 -5.87
CA PHE A 322 7.45 22.68 -5.95
C PHE A 322 7.38 21.68 -7.11
N LEU A 323 7.92 22.02 -8.28
CA LEU A 323 7.94 21.12 -9.44
C LEU A 323 8.74 19.85 -9.19
N ASN A 324 9.85 19.93 -8.45
CA ASN A 324 10.61 18.75 -8.03
C ASN A 324 9.82 17.88 -7.06
N ALA A 325 9.10 18.48 -6.09
CA ALA A 325 8.22 17.76 -5.18
C ALA A 325 7.10 17.03 -5.97
N VAL A 326 6.51 17.68 -6.96
CA VAL A 326 5.51 17.06 -7.85
C VAL A 326 6.14 15.92 -8.67
N ALA A 327 7.31 16.12 -9.24
CA ALA A 327 7.99 15.14 -10.10
C ALA A 327 8.43 13.88 -9.33
N ASP A 328 8.86 14.04 -8.06
CA ASP A 328 9.21 12.90 -7.19
C ASP A 328 8.05 11.96 -6.94
N ASN A 329 6.82 12.47 -7.04
CA ASN A 329 5.60 11.70 -6.87
C ASN A 329 5.01 11.15 -8.18
N ASN A 330 5.73 11.25 -9.31
CA ASN A 330 5.35 10.55 -10.53
C ASN A 330 5.56 9.03 -10.38
N VAL A 331 4.59 8.25 -10.89
CA VAL A 331 4.68 6.79 -10.92
C VAL A 331 4.34 6.21 -12.30
N PHE A 332 4.20 7.07 -13.30
CA PHE A 332 3.73 6.70 -14.63
C PHE A 332 4.83 6.21 -15.58
N ASP A 333 6.10 6.58 -15.38
CA ASP A 333 7.18 6.38 -16.36
C ASP A 333 8.24 5.37 -15.85
N TRP A 334 7.92 4.08 -15.94
CA TRP A 334 8.80 2.95 -15.63
C TRP A 334 8.35 1.70 -16.41
N LYS A 335 9.05 0.58 -16.29
CA LYS A 335 8.73 -0.67 -17.00
C LYS A 335 8.23 -1.71 -16.00
N PRO A 336 6.91 -1.89 -15.81
CA PRO A 336 6.37 -3.01 -15.02
C PRO A 336 6.63 -4.34 -15.76
N VAL A 337 6.90 -5.39 -14.97
CA VAL A 337 7.05 -6.76 -15.47
C VAL A 337 5.86 -7.65 -15.11
N THR A 338 5.20 -7.35 -14.01
CA THR A 338 3.97 -8.04 -13.59
C THR A 338 2.79 -7.66 -14.49
N PRO A 339 1.90 -8.60 -14.84
CA PRO A 339 0.64 -8.29 -15.49
C PRO A 339 -0.11 -7.17 -14.79
N THR A 340 -0.40 -6.08 -15.49
CA THR A 340 -0.97 -4.85 -14.92
C THR A 340 -2.13 -4.35 -15.78
N GLN A 341 -3.24 -4.00 -15.14
CA GLN A 341 -4.36 -3.33 -15.79
C GLN A 341 -4.61 -1.96 -15.16
N LEU A 342 -4.73 -0.93 -16.00
CA LEU A 342 -5.09 0.43 -15.66
C LEU A 342 -6.53 0.68 -16.07
N TYR A 343 -7.46 0.69 -15.11
CA TYR A 343 -8.88 0.99 -15.35
C TYR A 343 -9.13 2.48 -15.17
N HIS A 344 -9.94 3.10 -16.03
CA HIS A 344 -10.27 4.50 -15.86
C HIS A 344 -11.53 4.90 -16.63
N GLY A 345 -12.41 5.66 -15.98
CA GLY A 345 -13.57 6.28 -16.61
C GLY A 345 -13.17 7.38 -17.60
N THR A 346 -13.67 7.33 -18.82
CA THR A 346 -13.29 8.31 -19.85
C THR A 346 -13.90 9.70 -19.64
N ALA A 347 -14.91 9.82 -18.78
CA ALA A 347 -15.57 11.07 -18.37
C ALA A 347 -15.19 11.51 -16.94
N ASP A 348 -14.14 10.92 -16.34
CA ASP A 348 -13.69 11.27 -14.99
C ASP A 348 -13.23 12.74 -14.93
N ARG A 349 -13.83 13.50 -14.02
CA ARG A 349 -13.57 14.93 -13.80
C ARG A 349 -12.87 15.23 -12.48
N LEU A 350 -12.56 14.19 -11.69
CA LEU A 350 -11.74 14.29 -10.47
C LEU A 350 -10.28 13.92 -10.79
N VAL A 351 -10.07 12.70 -11.24
CA VAL A 351 -8.78 12.23 -11.76
C VAL A 351 -8.92 12.04 -13.26
N PHE A 352 -8.40 12.97 -14.04
CA PHE A 352 -8.62 12.98 -15.49
C PHE A 352 -8.00 11.75 -16.17
N TYR A 353 -8.73 11.17 -17.12
CA TYR A 353 -8.39 9.94 -17.84
C TYR A 353 -6.97 9.93 -18.45
N PHE A 354 -6.43 11.10 -18.82
CA PHE A 354 -5.07 11.19 -19.37
C PHE A 354 -3.99 10.65 -18.40
N ASN A 355 -4.23 10.60 -17.07
CA ASN A 355 -3.29 10.01 -16.13
C ASN A 355 -3.00 8.55 -16.48
N SER A 356 -4.03 7.75 -16.72
CA SER A 356 -3.87 6.35 -17.12
C SER A 356 -3.35 6.22 -18.56
N GLN A 357 -3.75 7.12 -19.46
CA GLN A 357 -3.22 7.14 -20.83
C GLN A 357 -1.71 7.42 -20.85
N ASN A 358 -1.26 8.43 -20.10
CA ASN A 358 0.15 8.78 -20.01
C ASN A 358 0.97 7.63 -19.38
N ALA A 359 0.45 7.00 -18.34
CA ALA A 359 1.10 5.85 -17.71
C ALA A 359 1.22 4.68 -18.69
N PHE A 360 0.13 4.30 -19.35
CA PHE A 360 0.14 3.23 -20.34
C PHE A 360 1.14 3.53 -21.49
N ASN A 361 1.11 4.73 -22.04
CA ASN A 361 1.97 5.13 -23.14
C ASN A 361 3.46 5.14 -22.74
N ALA A 362 3.78 5.69 -21.56
CA ALA A 362 5.15 5.76 -21.07
C ALA A 362 5.69 4.35 -20.77
N MET A 363 4.95 3.52 -20.07
CA MET A 363 5.34 2.15 -19.75
C MET A 363 5.51 1.29 -20.99
N THR A 364 4.59 1.39 -21.97
CA THR A 364 4.72 0.71 -23.26
C THR A 364 5.96 1.18 -24.02
N LYS A 365 6.23 2.48 -24.03
CA LYS A 365 7.44 3.05 -24.66
C LYS A 365 8.73 2.52 -24.01
N ARG A 366 8.70 2.19 -22.71
CA ARG A 366 9.81 1.54 -22.01
C ARG A 366 9.90 0.04 -22.24
N GLY A 367 9.00 -0.51 -23.06
CA GLY A 367 8.99 -1.93 -23.45
C GLY A 367 8.26 -2.83 -22.44
N ALA A 368 7.29 -2.30 -21.68
CA ALA A 368 6.36 -3.13 -20.93
C ALA A 368 5.42 -3.88 -21.90
N THR A 369 5.31 -5.19 -21.74
CA THR A 369 4.50 -6.08 -22.59
C THR A 369 3.27 -6.63 -21.88
N SER A 370 3.22 -6.52 -20.55
CA SER A 370 2.17 -7.07 -19.68
C SER A 370 1.29 -6.00 -19.08
N ILE A 371 1.13 -4.85 -19.74
CA ILE A 371 0.27 -3.76 -19.31
C ILE A 371 -0.90 -3.55 -20.28
N ALA A 372 -2.09 -3.29 -19.75
CA ALA A 372 -3.27 -2.93 -20.53
C ALA A 372 -3.96 -1.69 -19.93
N LEU A 373 -4.45 -0.80 -20.81
CA LEU A 373 -5.36 0.29 -20.45
C LEU A 373 -6.78 -0.16 -20.73
N ILE A 374 -7.64 -0.11 -19.72
CA ILE A 374 -9.04 -0.53 -19.78
C ILE A 374 -9.94 0.70 -19.63
N PRO A 375 -10.35 1.35 -20.73
CA PRO A 375 -11.21 2.51 -20.67
C PRO A 375 -12.65 2.09 -20.32
N ILE A 376 -13.25 2.74 -19.33
CA ILE A 376 -14.66 2.61 -18.98
C ILE A 376 -15.40 3.76 -19.67
N GLN A 377 -16.02 3.45 -20.80
CA GLN A 377 -16.59 4.47 -21.71
C GLN A 377 -17.75 5.23 -21.05
N GLY A 378 -17.61 6.55 -20.97
CA GLY A 378 -18.60 7.44 -20.38
C GLY A 378 -18.67 7.38 -18.85
N GLY A 379 -17.90 6.50 -18.20
CA GLY A 379 -17.83 6.42 -16.74
C GLY A 379 -17.12 7.65 -16.16
N ASP A 380 -17.68 8.19 -15.07
CA ASP A 380 -17.03 9.17 -14.22
C ASP A 380 -16.26 8.47 -13.09
N HIS A 381 -15.76 9.25 -12.10
CA HIS A 381 -14.94 8.71 -11.02
C HIS A 381 -15.68 7.67 -10.16
N ASP A 382 -16.94 7.91 -9.87
CA ASP A 382 -17.75 7.06 -8.97
C ASP A 382 -18.43 5.91 -9.75
N THR A 383 -19.00 6.21 -10.92
CA THR A 383 -19.72 5.21 -11.71
C THR A 383 -18.82 4.14 -12.32
N SER A 384 -17.52 4.42 -12.46
CA SER A 384 -16.54 3.45 -12.97
C SER A 384 -16.12 2.39 -11.95
N LEU A 385 -16.42 2.58 -10.67
CA LEU A 385 -15.97 1.67 -9.59
C LEU A 385 -16.51 0.25 -9.78
N SER A 386 -17.76 0.10 -10.18
CA SER A 386 -18.38 -1.22 -10.39
C SER A 386 -17.66 -2.02 -11.49
N ASP A 387 -17.41 -1.40 -12.64
CA ASP A 387 -16.72 -2.03 -13.76
C ASP A 387 -15.26 -2.37 -13.41
N TYR A 388 -14.60 -1.49 -12.64
CA TYR A 388 -13.28 -1.75 -12.09
C TYR A 388 -13.26 -3.01 -11.20
N LEU A 389 -14.20 -3.16 -10.27
CA LEU A 389 -14.27 -4.30 -9.35
C LEU A 389 -14.50 -5.62 -10.11
N PHE A 390 -15.45 -5.65 -11.04
CA PHE A 390 -15.70 -6.84 -11.88
C PHE A 390 -14.53 -7.19 -12.77
N GLY A 391 -13.94 -6.18 -13.40
CA GLY A 391 -12.75 -6.35 -14.23
C GLY A 391 -11.57 -6.89 -13.43
N THR A 392 -11.34 -6.37 -12.23
CA THR A 392 -10.29 -6.83 -11.30
C THR A 392 -10.46 -8.29 -10.93
N LEU A 393 -11.68 -8.73 -10.54
CA LEU A 393 -11.96 -10.12 -10.22
C LEU A 393 -11.68 -11.05 -11.41
N THR A 394 -12.12 -10.66 -12.60
CA THR A 394 -11.89 -11.41 -13.84
C THR A 394 -10.39 -11.51 -14.14
N PHE A 395 -9.67 -10.38 -14.02
CA PHE A 395 -8.25 -10.32 -14.28
C PHE A 395 -7.42 -11.20 -13.33
N PHE A 396 -7.75 -11.21 -12.05
CA PHE A 396 -7.06 -12.06 -11.08
C PHE A 396 -7.34 -13.55 -11.32
N THR A 397 -8.55 -13.90 -11.74
CA THR A 397 -8.89 -15.30 -12.07
C THR A 397 -8.09 -15.83 -13.27
N THR A 398 -7.75 -14.97 -14.23
CA THR A 398 -6.97 -15.36 -15.42
C THR A 398 -5.44 -15.39 -15.16
N ASN A 399 -4.97 -14.88 -14.01
CA ASN A 399 -3.56 -14.82 -13.62
C ASN A 399 -3.23 -15.65 -12.37
N GLN A 400 -3.97 -16.72 -12.15
CA GLN A 400 -3.77 -17.63 -11.00
C GLN A 400 -2.51 -18.48 -11.09
#